data_149a8432f21774f9d4ca17ddffdc960c
#
_entry.id   149a8432f21774f9d4ca17ddffdc960c
#
_cell.length_a   1.000
_cell.length_b   1.000
_cell.length_c   1.000
_cell.angle_alpha   90.00
_cell.angle_beta   90.00
_cell.angle_gamma   90.00
#
_symmetry.space_group_name_H-M   'P 1'
#
loop_
_entity.id
_entity.type
_entity.pdbx_description
1 polymer ?
#
loop_
_entity_poly.entity_id
_entity_poly.type
_entity_poly.pdbx_seq_one_letter_code
_entity_poly.pdbx_strand_id
1 'polypeptide(L)'
;SLEILNPILPGQDIDHKSCIMDILVLLNGNIRVNLEMQVLDEGNWNERGVYYLAENLLDLKKGEDYKNLKTTVQIGILDFDLWKSGKNPFYQVYELWDTEHDRVFTNKMKLCVLSLRQAEKAEERERQSGLYDWAKTLTAETWEELQELSEKNEKIKEAVETMITLTEDERVRIECMRQEKAERDWINAMNYATEQGEERGEARGMKMGIQKGMKQERENTLKLVAKMSENGDTEYIARLLEPEVFEQMAAKYGMKA
;
A
#
# COMPACT_ATOMS: atom_id res chain seq x y z
N SER A 1 29.48 6.52 12.24
CA SER A 1 29.25 7.81 11.55
C SER A 1 27.89 7.78 10.85
N LEU A 2 27.25 8.92 10.77
CA LEU A 2 26.01 9.14 10.01
C LEU A 2 26.27 10.33 9.07
N GLU A 3 25.92 10.17 7.81
CA GLU A 3 26.01 11.20 6.77
C GLU A 3 24.65 11.34 6.10
N ILE A 4 24.13 12.56 6.02
CA ILE A 4 22.89 12.86 5.29
C ILE A 4 23.26 13.02 3.81
N LEU A 5 22.61 12.23 2.95
CA LEU A 5 22.81 12.25 1.51
C LEU A 5 21.77 13.15 0.81
N ASN A 6 22.04 13.51 -0.45
CA ASN A 6 21.03 14.18 -1.26
C ASN A 6 19.83 13.22 -1.47
N PRO A 7 18.62 13.59 -1.05
CA PRO A 7 17.44 12.74 -1.19
C PRO A 7 16.91 12.66 -2.63
N ILE A 8 17.41 13.48 -3.54
CA ILE A 8 16.99 13.48 -4.96
C ILE A 8 17.87 12.50 -5.72
N LEU A 9 17.28 11.39 -6.15
CA LEU A 9 17.90 10.45 -7.07
C LEU A 9 17.37 10.75 -8.48
N PRO A 10 18.21 11.33 -9.36
CA PRO A 10 17.81 11.58 -10.75
C PRO A 10 17.57 10.25 -11.46
N GLY A 11 16.53 10.18 -12.29
CA GLY A 11 16.32 9.04 -13.18
C GLY A 11 17.55 8.80 -14.09
N GLN A 12 17.78 7.55 -14.50
CA GLN A 12 18.95 7.17 -15.30
C GLN A 12 18.96 7.82 -16.68
N ASP A 13 17.78 8.21 -17.18
CA ASP A 13 17.57 8.99 -18.41
C ASP A 13 16.28 9.82 -18.32
N ILE A 14 15.93 10.52 -19.41
CA ILE A 14 14.79 11.47 -19.47
C ILE A 14 13.44 10.76 -19.22
N ASP A 15 13.34 9.48 -19.52
CA ASP A 15 12.10 8.70 -19.41
C ASP A 15 11.96 7.99 -18.05
N HIS A 16 13.02 7.97 -17.22
CA HIS A 16 12.97 7.36 -15.89
C HIS A 16 12.43 8.32 -14.85
N LYS A 17 11.55 7.79 -13.99
CA LYS A 17 10.97 8.54 -12.88
C LYS A 17 12.07 8.93 -11.88
N SER A 18 12.22 10.22 -11.63
CA SER A 18 13.08 10.72 -10.56
C SER A 18 12.48 10.35 -9.20
N CYS A 19 13.30 9.84 -8.28
CA CYS A 19 12.92 9.57 -6.91
C CYS A 19 13.28 10.75 -6.01
N ILE A 20 12.31 11.21 -5.23
CA ILE A 20 12.53 12.16 -4.15
C ILE A 20 12.22 11.41 -2.86
N MET A 21 13.25 11.19 -2.05
CA MET A 21 13.16 10.50 -0.76
C MET A 21 13.01 11.52 0.36
N ASP A 22 12.33 11.16 1.46
CA ASP A 22 12.16 12.10 2.56
C ASP A 22 13.49 12.34 3.28
N ILE A 23 14.15 11.28 3.74
CA ILE A 23 15.46 11.35 4.41
C ILE A 23 16.33 10.19 3.93
N LEU A 24 17.44 10.52 3.28
CA LEU A 24 18.43 9.54 2.85
C LEU A 24 19.71 9.71 3.64
N VAL A 25 20.18 8.64 4.29
CA VAL A 25 21.40 8.66 5.09
C VAL A 25 22.33 7.48 4.76
N LEU A 26 23.63 7.72 4.98
CA LEU A 26 24.66 6.70 4.92
C LEU A 26 25.19 6.45 6.33
N LEU A 27 25.02 5.24 6.83
CA LEU A 27 25.52 4.78 8.11
C LEU A 27 26.84 4.03 7.95
N ASN A 28 27.87 4.43 8.72
CA ASN A 28 29.18 3.80 8.75
C ASN A 28 29.79 3.56 7.35
N GLY A 29 29.45 4.39 6.38
CA GLY A 29 29.98 4.35 5.02
C GLY A 29 29.46 3.20 4.13
N ASN A 30 28.67 2.27 4.67
CA ASN A 30 28.29 1.05 3.95
C ASN A 30 26.81 0.64 4.05
N ILE A 31 25.99 1.35 4.81
CA ILE A 31 24.55 1.10 4.93
C ILE A 31 23.79 2.35 4.51
N ARG A 32 23.06 2.27 3.42
CA ARG A 32 22.16 3.34 2.97
C ARG A 32 20.78 3.12 3.57
N VAL A 33 20.23 4.13 4.17
CA VAL A 33 18.90 4.08 4.77
C VAL A 33 18.07 5.19 4.16
N ASN A 34 16.96 4.83 3.53
CA ASN A 34 15.89 5.75 3.23
C ASN A 34 14.81 5.64 4.31
N LEU A 35 14.42 6.77 4.88
CA LEU A 35 13.34 6.85 5.83
C LEU A 35 12.24 7.71 5.23
N GLU A 36 11.04 7.19 5.16
CA GLU A 36 9.87 7.83 4.58
C GLU A 36 8.69 7.74 5.52
N MET A 37 8.01 8.87 5.75
CA MET A 37 6.80 8.92 6.57
C MET A 37 5.59 9.15 5.68
N GLN A 38 4.54 8.32 5.83
CA GLN A 38 3.30 8.46 5.10
C GLN A 38 2.10 8.39 6.04
N VAL A 39 1.29 9.46 6.03
CA VAL A 39 0.12 9.61 6.89
C VAL A 39 -1.14 9.06 6.22
N LEU A 40 -1.25 9.21 4.89
CA LEU A 40 -2.39 8.77 4.11
C LEU A 40 -2.08 7.47 3.35
N ASP A 41 -3.03 6.53 3.38
CA ASP A 41 -2.96 5.32 2.55
C ASP A 41 -3.31 5.67 1.10
N GLU A 42 -2.30 5.75 0.25
CA GLU A 42 -2.43 5.95 -1.20
C GLU A 42 -2.65 4.62 -1.95
N GLY A 43 -2.69 3.48 -1.24
CA GLY A 43 -2.88 2.15 -1.81
C GLY A 43 -1.72 1.60 -2.63
N ASN A 44 -0.55 2.24 -2.60
CA ASN A 44 0.61 1.90 -3.42
C ASN A 44 1.91 1.76 -2.62
N TRP A 45 1.83 1.71 -1.30
CA TRP A 45 3.00 1.66 -0.44
C TRP A 45 3.93 0.48 -0.75
N ASN A 46 3.37 -0.70 -1.02
CA ASN A 46 4.16 -1.90 -1.26
C ASN A 46 5.06 -1.73 -2.50
N GLU A 47 4.48 -1.28 -3.60
CA GLU A 47 5.20 -1.05 -4.86
C GLU A 47 6.17 0.12 -4.74
N ARG A 48 5.76 1.20 -4.09
CA ARG A 48 6.58 2.39 -3.86
C ARG A 48 7.78 2.05 -2.97
N GLY A 49 7.59 1.31 -1.88
CA GLY A 49 8.66 0.88 -0.99
C GLY A 49 9.69 0.00 -1.70
N VAL A 50 9.24 -0.94 -2.54
CA VAL A 50 10.12 -1.78 -3.36
C VAL A 50 10.87 -0.95 -4.40
N TYR A 51 10.17 -0.02 -5.08
CA TYR A 51 10.77 0.85 -6.08
C TYR A 51 11.90 1.72 -5.48
N TYR A 52 11.66 2.37 -4.36
CA TYR A 52 12.65 3.20 -3.68
C TYR A 52 13.82 2.39 -3.12
N LEU A 53 13.55 1.18 -2.62
CA LEU A 53 14.59 0.26 -2.19
C LEU A 53 15.50 -0.12 -3.37
N ALA A 54 14.93 -0.41 -4.53
CA ALA A 54 15.66 -0.77 -5.74
C ALA A 54 16.51 0.42 -6.26
N GLU A 55 15.92 1.60 -6.39
CA GLU A 55 16.63 2.81 -6.81
C GLU A 55 17.80 3.16 -5.88
N ASN A 56 17.58 3.02 -4.58
CA ASN A 56 18.61 3.28 -3.58
C ASN A 56 19.73 2.23 -3.57
N LEU A 57 19.49 1.05 -4.13
CA LEU A 57 20.47 -0.02 -4.28
C LEU A 57 21.43 0.23 -5.45
N LEU A 58 21.02 0.99 -6.47
CA LEU A 58 21.76 1.21 -7.72
C LEU A 58 22.85 2.29 -7.55
N ASP A 59 23.85 2.07 -6.68
CA ASP A 59 24.92 3.03 -6.44
C ASP A 59 26.31 2.58 -6.94
N LEU A 60 26.40 1.39 -7.54
CA LEU A 60 27.65 0.91 -8.14
C LEU A 60 27.97 1.62 -9.45
N LYS A 61 29.20 2.06 -9.58
CA LYS A 61 29.69 2.67 -10.82
C LYS A 61 30.12 1.60 -11.82
N LYS A 62 30.19 1.96 -13.09
CA LYS A 62 30.68 1.08 -14.15
C LYS A 62 32.07 0.55 -13.83
N GLY A 63 32.20 -0.77 -13.77
CA GLY A 63 33.47 -1.47 -13.49
C GLY A 63 33.75 -1.75 -12.01
N GLU A 64 32.87 -1.34 -11.10
CA GLU A 64 32.98 -1.72 -9.68
C GLU A 64 32.54 -3.17 -9.46
N ASP A 65 33.18 -3.83 -8.49
CA ASP A 65 32.83 -5.20 -8.09
C ASP A 65 31.47 -5.19 -7.35
N TYR A 66 30.60 -6.13 -7.68
CA TYR A 66 29.31 -6.33 -7.00
C TYR A 66 29.44 -6.56 -5.49
N LYS A 67 30.60 -7.02 -5.01
CA LYS A 67 30.88 -7.14 -3.56
C LYS A 67 30.85 -5.80 -2.83
N ASN A 68 31.05 -4.70 -3.54
CA ASN A 68 31.01 -3.34 -3.00
C ASN A 68 29.59 -2.80 -2.84
N LEU A 69 28.57 -3.58 -3.25
CA LEU A 69 27.17 -3.19 -3.08
C LEU A 69 26.89 -2.92 -1.60
N LYS A 70 26.42 -1.69 -1.30
CA LYS A 70 26.05 -1.31 0.06
C LYS A 70 24.78 -2.01 0.50
N THR A 71 24.64 -2.23 1.78
CA THR A 71 23.36 -2.66 2.35
C THR A 71 22.38 -1.49 2.26
N THR A 72 21.19 -1.73 1.74
CA THR A 72 20.16 -0.73 1.57
C THR A 72 18.95 -1.10 2.41
N VAL A 73 18.47 -0.15 3.19
CA VAL A 73 17.32 -0.30 4.08
C VAL A 73 16.29 0.77 3.71
N GLN A 74 15.09 0.35 3.37
CA GLN A 74 13.92 1.20 3.23
C GLN A 74 13.12 1.14 4.51
N ILE A 75 12.86 2.28 5.16
CA ILE A 75 12.05 2.35 6.37
C ILE A 75 10.80 3.18 6.06
N GLY A 76 9.63 2.54 6.19
CA GLY A 76 8.33 3.22 6.15
C GLY A 76 7.80 3.46 7.54
N ILE A 77 7.47 4.70 7.85
CA ILE A 77 6.73 5.09 9.06
C ILE A 77 5.32 5.42 8.61
N LEU A 78 4.35 4.54 8.94
CA LEU A 78 3.01 4.59 8.38
C LEU A 78 1.97 4.91 9.45
N ASP A 79 1.15 5.93 9.21
CA ASP A 79 -0.03 6.22 10.03
C ASP A 79 -1.30 5.59 9.44
N PHE A 80 -1.16 4.40 8.90
CA PHE A 80 -2.26 3.54 8.45
C PHE A 80 -1.86 2.07 8.55
N ASP A 81 -2.85 1.18 8.48
CA ASP A 81 -2.61 -0.26 8.48
C ASP A 81 -2.20 -0.72 7.08
N LEU A 82 -1.00 -1.30 6.95
CA LEU A 82 -0.45 -1.78 5.69
C LEU A 82 -1.33 -2.88 5.05
N TRP A 83 -1.87 -3.77 5.89
CA TRP A 83 -2.70 -4.87 5.43
C TRP A 83 -4.16 -4.63 5.77
N LYS A 84 -5.04 -4.62 4.75
CA LYS A 84 -6.50 -4.45 4.91
C LYS A 84 -7.15 -5.65 5.63
N SER A 85 -6.47 -6.80 5.65
CA SER A 85 -6.92 -8.01 6.33
C SER A 85 -5.74 -8.70 7.02
N GLY A 86 -5.99 -9.33 8.15
CA GLY A 86 -4.96 -10.02 8.92
C GLY A 86 -4.36 -9.19 10.05
N LYS A 87 -3.18 -9.60 10.50
CA LYS A 87 -2.49 -8.91 11.61
C LYS A 87 -1.58 -7.81 11.05
N ASN A 88 -1.70 -6.62 11.63
CA ASN A 88 -0.75 -5.53 11.46
C ASN A 88 0.11 -5.44 12.73
N PRO A 89 1.34 -5.98 12.73
CA PRO A 89 2.29 -5.78 13.83
C PRO A 89 2.75 -4.33 13.92
N PHE A 90 3.27 -3.93 15.07
CA PHE A 90 3.83 -2.61 15.28
C PHE A 90 5.08 -2.38 14.40
N TYR A 91 5.98 -3.37 14.36
CA TYR A 91 7.19 -3.32 13.54
C TYR A 91 7.33 -4.57 12.69
N GLN A 92 7.65 -4.40 11.42
CA GLN A 92 7.78 -5.48 10.45
C GLN A 92 9.09 -5.33 9.68
N VAL A 93 9.75 -6.46 9.40
CA VAL A 93 10.96 -6.52 8.58
C VAL A 93 10.75 -7.52 7.46
N TYR A 94 11.00 -7.08 6.24
CA TYR A 94 10.92 -7.91 5.03
C TYR A 94 12.32 -8.06 4.46
N GLU A 95 12.68 -9.30 4.14
CA GLU A 95 13.97 -9.68 3.57
C GLU A 95 13.77 -10.61 2.37
N LEU A 96 14.77 -10.71 1.52
CA LEU A 96 14.75 -11.66 0.42
C LEU A 96 15.08 -13.05 0.95
N TRP A 97 14.09 -13.94 0.93
CA TRP A 97 14.10 -15.22 1.62
C TRP A 97 13.88 -16.39 0.66
N ASP A 98 14.66 -17.48 0.84
CA ASP A 98 14.42 -18.77 0.20
C ASP A 98 13.37 -19.53 1.00
N THR A 99 12.12 -19.55 0.49
CA THR A 99 10.97 -20.14 1.17
C THR A 99 11.01 -21.66 1.26
N GLU A 100 11.80 -22.33 0.41
CA GLU A 100 11.92 -23.78 0.42
C GLU A 100 12.96 -24.29 1.43
N HIS A 101 14.05 -23.51 1.62
CA HIS A 101 15.18 -23.93 2.46
C HIS A 101 15.37 -23.08 3.72
N ASP A 102 14.42 -22.20 4.03
CA ASP A 102 14.36 -21.38 5.25
C ASP A 102 15.66 -20.60 5.53
N ARG A 103 16.11 -19.84 4.53
CA ARG A 103 17.34 -19.03 4.63
C ARG A 103 17.26 -17.70 3.89
N VAL A 104 17.93 -16.70 4.44
CA VAL A 104 18.08 -15.40 3.79
C VAL A 104 18.97 -15.55 2.56
N PHE A 105 18.52 -15.08 1.39
CA PHE A 105 19.31 -15.07 0.16
C PHE A 105 20.43 -14.04 0.24
N THR A 106 20.11 -12.83 0.72
CA THR A 106 21.08 -11.74 0.89
C THR A 106 20.65 -10.80 2.00
N ASN A 107 21.61 -10.20 2.69
CA ASN A 107 21.38 -9.15 3.69
C ASN A 107 21.55 -7.72 3.12
N LYS A 108 21.67 -7.60 1.79
CA LYS A 108 21.90 -6.32 1.11
C LYS A 108 20.64 -5.49 0.95
N MET A 109 19.47 -6.08 1.15
CA MET A 109 18.17 -5.42 1.00
C MET A 109 17.30 -5.72 2.22
N LYS A 110 16.72 -4.66 2.80
CA LYS A 110 15.71 -4.76 3.85
C LYS A 110 14.65 -3.69 3.66
N LEU A 111 13.39 -4.08 3.84
CA LEU A 111 12.28 -3.15 3.94
C LEU A 111 11.69 -3.28 5.34
N CYS A 112 11.64 -2.17 6.06
CA CYS A 112 11.11 -2.10 7.41
C CYS A 112 9.86 -1.23 7.43
N VAL A 113 8.86 -1.63 8.20
CA VAL A 113 7.63 -0.86 8.38
C VAL A 113 7.38 -0.67 9.87
N LEU A 114 7.24 0.59 10.27
CA LEU A 114 6.81 1.00 11.61
C LEU A 114 5.37 1.52 11.48
N SER A 115 4.41 0.81 12.06
CA SER A 115 3.00 1.19 12.01
C SER A 115 2.63 2.01 13.25
N LEU A 116 2.43 3.31 13.09
CA LEU A 116 2.12 4.22 14.19
C LEU A 116 0.81 3.86 14.89
N ARG A 117 -0.21 3.44 14.14
CA ARG A 117 -1.52 2.99 14.69
C ARG A 117 -1.43 1.75 15.55
N GLN A 118 -0.35 0.99 15.42
CA GLN A 118 -0.16 -0.24 16.17
C GLN A 118 0.82 -0.08 17.34
N ALA A 119 1.18 1.17 17.71
CA ALA A 119 2.15 1.45 18.76
C ALA A 119 1.82 0.74 20.10
N GLU A 120 0.54 0.69 20.48
CA GLU A 120 0.14 0.04 21.72
C GLU A 120 0.35 -1.50 21.73
N LYS A 121 0.52 -2.10 20.55
CA LYS A 121 0.85 -3.52 20.37
C LYS A 121 2.35 -3.80 20.36
N ALA A 122 3.18 -2.77 20.60
CA ALA A 122 4.63 -2.92 20.66
C ALA A 122 5.04 -3.96 21.68
N GLU A 123 5.86 -4.92 21.26
CA GLU A 123 6.43 -5.95 22.10
C GLU A 123 7.52 -5.37 23.01
N GLU A 124 7.88 -6.09 24.08
CA GLU A 124 8.88 -5.64 25.05
C GLU A 124 10.23 -5.28 24.38
N ARG A 125 10.67 -6.07 23.41
CA ARG A 125 11.90 -5.80 22.64
C ARG A 125 11.83 -4.48 21.87
N GLU A 126 10.67 -4.15 21.30
CA GLU A 126 10.44 -2.94 20.53
C GLU A 126 10.37 -1.71 21.45
N ARG A 127 9.81 -1.86 22.65
CA ARG A 127 9.81 -0.84 23.70
C ARG A 127 11.24 -0.57 24.20
N GLN A 128 12.00 -1.60 24.48
CA GLN A 128 13.40 -1.48 24.93
C GLN A 128 14.32 -0.88 23.88
N SER A 129 14.01 -1.05 22.59
CA SER A 129 14.78 -0.44 21.50
C SER A 129 14.49 1.05 21.31
N GLY A 130 13.48 1.60 21.97
CA GLY A 130 13.03 2.98 21.84
C GLY A 130 12.12 3.24 20.64
N LEU A 131 11.79 2.23 19.82
CA LEU A 131 10.87 2.39 18.68
C LEU A 131 9.49 2.88 19.12
N TYR A 132 9.00 2.37 20.23
CA TYR A 132 7.73 2.80 20.80
C TYR A 132 7.75 4.30 21.17
N ASP A 133 8.81 4.76 21.83
CA ASP A 133 8.93 6.16 22.23
C ASP A 133 8.99 7.10 21.01
N TRP A 134 9.71 6.70 19.97
CA TRP A 134 9.72 7.45 18.70
C TRP A 134 8.35 7.46 18.01
N ALA A 135 7.64 6.33 18.00
CA ALA A 135 6.29 6.30 17.44
C ALA A 135 5.34 7.22 18.19
N LYS A 136 5.41 7.24 19.54
CA LYS A 136 4.62 8.16 20.38
C LYS A 136 5.01 9.62 20.13
N THR A 137 6.31 9.91 19.97
CA THR A 137 6.79 11.26 19.64
C THR A 137 6.25 11.76 18.30
N LEU A 138 6.22 10.88 17.28
CA LEU A 138 5.73 11.22 15.94
C LEU A 138 4.20 11.38 15.88
N THR A 139 3.47 10.85 16.86
CA THR A 139 2.01 10.96 16.96
C THR A 139 1.54 11.90 18.07
N ALA A 140 2.45 12.54 18.78
CA ALA A 140 2.11 13.47 19.84
C ALA A 140 1.34 14.67 19.28
N GLU A 141 0.22 14.99 19.89
CA GLU A 141 -0.67 16.08 19.49
C GLU A 141 -0.46 17.34 20.34
N THR A 142 0.16 17.19 21.52
CA THR A 142 0.36 18.27 22.46
C THR A 142 1.83 18.45 22.82
N TRP A 143 2.16 19.67 23.25
CA TRP A 143 3.50 20.00 23.72
C TRP A 143 3.85 19.28 25.04
N GLU A 144 2.87 19.09 25.90
CA GLU A 144 2.99 18.38 27.17
C GLU A 144 3.40 16.93 26.94
N GLU A 145 2.78 16.23 26.00
CA GLU A 145 3.15 14.87 25.61
C GLU A 145 4.60 14.78 25.12
N LEU A 146 5.02 15.72 24.29
CA LEU A 146 6.41 15.79 23.80
C LEU A 146 7.40 16.00 24.95
N GLN A 147 7.07 16.84 25.93
CA GLN A 147 7.90 17.05 27.11
C GLN A 147 8.03 15.77 27.93
N GLU A 148 6.94 15.08 28.22
CA GLU A 148 6.97 13.82 28.99
C GLU A 148 7.83 12.74 28.30
N LEU A 149 7.77 12.66 26.98
CA LEU A 149 8.59 11.72 26.19
C LEU A 149 10.07 12.13 26.19
N SER A 150 10.36 13.43 26.14
CA SER A 150 11.72 13.97 26.17
C SER A 150 12.42 13.70 27.51
N GLU A 151 11.69 13.67 28.62
CA GLU A 151 12.24 13.34 29.93
C GLU A 151 12.69 11.88 30.05
N LYS A 152 12.10 10.99 29.26
CA LYS A 152 12.37 9.55 29.30
C LYS A 152 13.47 9.12 28.31
N ASN A 153 13.73 9.90 27.29
CA ASN A 153 14.65 9.54 26.21
C ASN A 153 15.49 10.74 25.75
N GLU A 154 16.80 10.69 26.01
CA GLU A 154 17.73 11.77 25.70
C GLU A 154 17.78 12.12 24.19
N LYS A 155 17.59 11.15 23.31
CA LYS A 155 17.56 11.40 21.86
C LYS A 155 16.30 12.13 21.42
N ILE A 156 15.17 11.83 22.05
CA ILE A 156 13.91 12.56 21.84
C ILE A 156 14.06 13.98 22.37
N LYS A 157 14.67 14.15 23.54
CA LYS A 157 14.96 15.47 24.11
C LYS A 157 15.78 16.33 23.15
N GLU A 158 16.87 15.78 22.60
CA GLU A 158 17.72 16.49 21.62
C GLU A 158 16.91 16.90 20.38
N ALA A 159 16.01 16.02 19.88
CA ALA A 159 15.14 16.34 18.75
C ALA A 159 14.13 17.44 19.08
N VAL A 160 13.48 17.37 20.24
CA VAL A 160 12.52 18.38 20.70
C VAL A 160 13.21 19.74 20.92
N GLU A 161 14.38 19.79 21.55
CA GLU A 161 15.18 21.02 21.73
C GLU A 161 15.57 21.63 20.38
N THR A 162 15.95 20.79 19.40
CA THR A 162 16.25 21.24 18.04
C THR A 162 15.04 21.89 17.38
N MET A 163 13.85 21.31 17.54
CA MET A 163 12.59 21.90 17.02
C MET A 163 12.31 23.28 17.62
N ILE A 164 12.62 23.49 18.89
CA ILE A 164 12.41 24.79 19.57
C ILE A 164 13.38 25.85 19.02
N THR A 165 14.62 25.45 18.72
CA THR A 165 15.69 26.39 18.32
C THR A 165 15.64 26.78 16.84
N LEU A 166 14.75 26.20 16.03
CA LEU A 166 14.59 26.61 14.63
C LEU A 166 14.23 28.08 14.51
N THR A 167 14.90 28.78 13.61
CA THR A 167 14.60 30.19 13.30
C THR A 167 13.20 30.32 12.67
N GLU A 168 12.63 31.51 12.76
CA GLU A 168 11.30 31.76 12.19
C GLU A 168 11.28 31.53 10.66
N ASP A 169 12.36 31.91 9.97
CA ASP A 169 12.50 31.67 8.52
C ASP A 169 12.57 30.17 8.19
N GLU A 170 13.27 29.37 8.99
CA GLU A 170 13.33 27.92 8.82
C GLU A 170 11.97 27.27 9.09
N ARG A 171 11.24 27.75 10.09
CA ARG A 171 9.87 27.30 10.37
C ARG A 171 8.93 27.58 9.22
N VAL A 172 8.96 28.78 8.66
CA VAL A 172 8.17 29.18 7.49
C VAL A 172 8.51 28.28 6.28
N ARG A 173 9.80 28.04 6.04
CA ARG A 173 10.23 27.17 4.93
C ARG A 173 9.74 25.72 5.12
N ILE A 174 9.87 25.17 6.33
CA ILE A 174 9.37 23.83 6.67
C ILE A 174 7.86 23.76 6.49
N GLU A 175 7.12 24.78 6.92
CA GLU A 175 5.67 24.82 6.77
C GLU A 175 5.23 24.86 5.30
N CYS A 176 5.91 25.64 4.45
CA CYS A 176 5.67 25.64 3.00
C CYS A 176 5.92 24.25 2.39
N MET A 177 7.03 23.59 2.77
CA MET A 177 7.32 22.23 2.29
C MET A 177 6.27 21.21 2.74
N ARG A 178 5.75 21.34 3.97
CA ARG A 178 4.66 20.49 4.48
C ARG A 178 3.37 20.69 3.71
N GLN A 179 3.03 21.94 3.39
CA GLN A 179 1.82 22.25 2.60
C GLN A 179 1.91 21.66 1.19
N GLU A 180 3.05 21.79 0.52
CA GLU A 180 3.28 21.19 -0.79
C GLU A 180 3.22 19.66 -0.76
N LYS A 181 3.75 19.03 0.31
CA LYS A 181 3.64 17.58 0.50
C LYS A 181 2.18 17.18 0.73
N ALA A 182 1.48 17.86 1.62
CA ALA A 182 0.08 17.58 1.93
C ALA A 182 -0.82 17.71 0.69
N GLU A 183 -0.58 18.67 -0.19
CA GLU A 183 -1.31 18.82 -1.45
C GLU A 183 -1.09 17.63 -2.38
N ARG A 184 0.16 17.16 -2.52
CA ARG A 184 0.47 15.97 -3.32
C ARG A 184 -0.18 14.71 -2.74
N ASP A 185 -0.06 14.52 -1.44
CA ASP A 185 -0.65 13.38 -0.73
C ASP A 185 -2.20 13.39 -0.86
N TRP A 186 -2.81 14.58 -0.80
CA TRP A 186 -4.26 14.73 -1.01
C TRP A 186 -4.69 14.34 -2.44
N ILE A 187 -3.92 14.78 -3.46
CA ILE A 187 -4.19 14.43 -4.88
C ILE A 187 -4.11 12.91 -5.07
N ASN A 188 -3.09 12.28 -4.52
CA ASN A 188 -2.90 10.82 -4.61
C ASN A 188 -4.03 10.07 -3.89
N ALA A 189 -4.39 10.50 -2.68
CA ALA A 189 -5.50 9.91 -1.94
C ALA A 189 -6.85 10.04 -2.67
N MET A 190 -7.08 11.17 -3.35
CA MET A 190 -8.27 11.40 -4.16
C MET A 190 -8.31 10.42 -5.36
N ASN A 191 -7.19 10.27 -6.07
CA ASN A 191 -7.07 9.34 -7.18
C ASN A 191 -7.35 7.91 -6.74
N TYR A 192 -6.75 7.49 -5.62
CA TYR A 192 -6.99 6.18 -5.03
C TYR A 192 -8.45 5.96 -4.63
N ALA A 193 -9.09 6.95 -4.01
CA ALA A 193 -10.50 6.85 -3.64
C ALA A 193 -11.41 6.73 -4.87
N THR A 194 -11.06 7.42 -5.97
CA THR A 194 -11.79 7.35 -7.24
C THR A 194 -11.69 5.95 -7.84
N GLU A 195 -10.47 5.41 -7.95
CA GLU A 195 -10.21 4.05 -8.46
C GLU A 195 -10.96 2.99 -7.65
N GLN A 196 -10.91 3.08 -6.32
CA GLN A 196 -11.66 2.18 -5.44
C GLN A 196 -13.19 2.33 -5.60
N GLY A 197 -13.65 3.53 -5.91
CA GLY A 197 -15.06 3.80 -6.22
C GLY A 197 -15.50 3.14 -7.52
N GLU A 198 -14.70 3.24 -8.56
CA GLU A 198 -14.93 2.62 -9.88
C GLU A 198 -14.94 1.09 -9.78
N GLU A 199 -13.92 0.47 -9.16
CA GLU A 199 -13.87 -0.98 -8.94
C GLU A 199 -15.12 -1.52 -8.21
N ARG A 200 -15.54 -0.82 -7.14
CA ARG A 200 -16.75 -1.20 -6.40
C ARG A 200 -18.02 -1.01 -7.24
N GLY A 201 -18.05 0.05 -8.06
CA GLY A 201 -19.15 0.34 -8.99
C GLY A 201 -19.29 -0.76 -10.03
N GLU A 202 -18.19 -1.14 -10.67
CA GLU A 202 -18.15 -2.23 -11.66
C GLU A 202 -18.57 -3.58 -11.06
N ALA A 203 -18.02 -3.94 -9.91
CA ALA A 203 -18.38 -5.19 -9.22
C ALA A 203 -19.87 -5.24 -8.85
N ARG A 204 -20.46 -4.13 -8.39
CA ARG A 204 -21.90 -4.04 -8.13
C ARG A 204 -22.70 -4.10 -9.40
N GLY A 205 -22.28 -3.38 -10.45
CA GLY A 205 -22.93 -3.39 -11.77
C GLY A 205 -22.97 -4.80 -12.37
N MET A 206 -21.85 -5.49 -12.33
CA MET A 206 -21.73 -6.88 -12.82
C MET A 206 -22.66 -7.84 -12.04
N LYS A 207 -22.64 -7.74 -10.71
CA LYS A 207 -23.52 -8.56 -9.85
C LYS A 207 -25.00 -8.31 -10.13
N MET A 208 -25.40 -7.05 -10.26
CA MET A 208 -26.79 -6.70 -10.57
C MET A 208 -27.17 -7.13 -11.99
N GLY A 209 -26.24 -7.01 -12.95
CA GLY A 209 -26.45 -7.48 -14.33
C GLY A 209 -26.72 -8.99 -14.38
N ILE A 210 -25.89 -9.78 -13.71
CA ILE A 210 -26.07 -11.24 -13.60
C ILE A 210 -27.42 -11.59 -12.97
N GLN A 211 -27.77 -10.93 -11.84
CA GLN A 211 -29.04 -11.20 -11.16
C GLN A 211 -30.26 -10.87 -12.04
N LYS A 212 -30.20 -9.73 -12.77
CA LYS A 212 -31.27 -9.35 -13.70
C LYS A 212 -31.36 -10.33 -14.87
N GLY A 213 -30.22 -10.72 -15.43
CA GLY A 213 -30.17 -11.75 -16.50
C GLY A 213 -30.79 -13.05 -16.07
N MET A 214 -30.36 -13.60 -14.92
CA MET A 214 -30.93 -14.84 -14.37
C MET A 214 -32.45 -14.76 -14.10
N LYS A 215 -32.92 -13.59 -13.59
CA LYS A 215 -34.35 -13.38 -13.37
C LYS A 215 -35.13 -13.37 -14.69
N GLN A 216 -34.61 -12.66 -15.69
CA GLN A 216 -35.24 -12.56 -17.00
C GLN A 216 -35.27 -13.92 -17.71
N GLU A 217 -34.19 -14.67 -17.66
CA GLU A 217 -34.11 -16.02 -18.22
C GLU A 217 -35.13 -16.95 -17.55
N ARG A 218 -35.20 -16.93 -16.21
CA ARG A 218 -36.20 -17.70 -15.47
C ARG A 218 -37.64 -17.34 -15.87
N GLU A 219 -37.94 -16.05 -16.00
CA GLU A 219 -39.26 -15.58 -16.43
C GLU A 219 -39.58 -16.03 -17.86
N ASN A 220 -38.60 -15.96 -18.77
CA ASN A 220 -38.74 -16.42 -20.13
C ASN A 220 -39.00 -17.95 -20.22
N THR A 221 -38.21 -18.71 -19.45
CA THR A 221 -38.35 -20.16 -19.37
C THR A 221 -39.75 -20.55 -18.85
N LEU A 222 -40.24 -19.89 -17.78
CA LEU A 222 -41.58 -20.15 -17.26
C LEU A 222 -42.68 -19.82 -18.27
N LYS A 223 -42.55 -18.72 -19.03
CA LYS A 223 -43.48 -18.37 -20.10
C LYS A 223 -43.47 -19.37 -21.22
N LEU A 224 -42.30 -19.92 -21.58
CA LEU A 224 -42.14 -20.94 -22.57
C LEU A 224 -42.85 -22.24 -22.12
N VAL A 225 -42.59 -22.69 -20.89
CA VAL A 225 -43.24 -23.88 -20.31
C VAL A 225 -44.77 -23.74 -20.27
N ALA A 226 -45.28 -22.56 -19.90
CA ALA A 226 -46.73 -22.30 -19.91
C ALA A 226 -47.33 -22.46 -21.32
N LYS A 227 -46.72 -21.81 -22.33
CA LYS A 227 -47.17 -21.95 -23.73
C LYS A 227 -47.11 -23.38 -24.26
N MET A 228 -46.05 -24.12 -23.93
CA MET A 228 -45.90 -25.51 -24.29
C MET A 228 -47.01 -26.39 -23.66
N SER A 229 -47.35 -26.14 -22.40
CA SER A 229 -48.41 -26.84 -21.69
C SER A 229 -49.78 -26.56 -22.31
N GLU A 230 -50.06 -25.31 -22.68
CA GLU A 230 -51.33 -24.89 -23.32
C GLU A 230 -51.51 -25.52 -24.72
N ASN A 231 -50.40 -25.76 -25.44
CA ASN A 231 -50.43 -26.25 -26.81
C ASN A 231 -50.15 -27.76 -26.93
N GLY A 232 -50.01 -28.47 -25.81
CA GLY A 232 -49.87 -29.94 -25.79
C GLY A 232 -48.45 -30.46 -26.02
N ASP A 233 -47.44 -29.61 -26.08
CA ASP A 233 -46.01 -29.99 -26.27
C ASP A 233 -45.33 -30.41 -24.93
N THR A 234 -46.08 -31.06 -24.06
CA THR A 234 -45.64 -31.41 -22.69
C THR A 234 -44.49 -32.40 -22.65
N GLU A 235 -44.36 -33.23 -23.68
CA GLU A 235 -43.27 -34.22 -23.81
C GLU A 235 -41.87 -33.58 -23.91
N TYR A 236 -41.79 -32.35 -24.42
CA TYR A 236 -40.51 -31.61 -24.54
C TYR A 236 -40.13 -30.83 -23.28
N ILE A 237 -41.04 -30.65 -22.31
CA ILE A 237 -40.78 -29.87 -21.11
C ILE A 237 -39.63 -30.48 -20.30
N ALA A 238 -39.60 -31.81 -20.15
CA ALA A 238 -38.52 -32.49 -19.42
C ALA A 238 -37.14 -32.37 -20.11
N ARG A 239 -37.13 -32.01 -21.40
CA ARG A 239 -35.93 -31.91 -22.23
C ARG A 239 -35.48 -30.47 -22.47
N LEU A 240 -36.11 -29.47 -21.85
CA LEU A 240 -35.72 -28.05 -21.97
C LEU A 240 -34.32 -27.73 -21.41
N LEU A 241 -33.71 -28.64 -20.68
CA LEU A 241 -32.31 -28.54 -20.27
C LEU A 241 -31.32 -28.81 -21.42
N GLU A 242 -31.78 -29.42 -22.51
CA GLU A 242 -31.01 -29.62 -23.73
C GLU A 242 -31.04 -28.30 -24.54
N PRO A 243 -29.91 -27.67 -24.85
CA PRO A 243 -29.87 -26.35 -25.52
C PRO A 243 -30.62 -26.36 -26.86
N GLU A 244 -30.46 -27.42 -27.65
CA GLU A 244 -31.11 -27.56 -28.97
C GLU A 244 -32.63 -27.61 -28.86
N VAL A 245 -33.16 -28.32 -27.85
CA VAL A 245 -34.62 -28.44 -27.61
C VAL A 245 -35.17 -27.10 -27.12
N PHE A 246 -34.42 -26.40 -26.26
CA PHE A 246 -34.79 -25.07 -25.78
C PHE A 246 -34.89 -24.07 -26.94
N GLU A 247 -33.86 -23.99 -27.79
CA GLU A 247 -33.84 -23.08 -28.95
C GLU A 247 -34.99 -23.42 -29.93
N GLN A 248 -35.24 -24.69 -30.21
CA GLN A 248 -36.31 -25.11 -31.09
C GLN A 248 -37.67 -24.69 -30.55
N MET A 249 -37.95 -24.92 -29.26
CA MET A 249 -39.20 -24.55 -28.63
C MET A 249 -39.35 -23.03 -28.48
N ALA A 250 -38.30 -22.33 -28.13
CA ALA A 250 -38.30 -20.88 -28.09
C ALA A 250 -38.64 -20.27 -29.46
N ALA A 251 -38.02 -20.77 -30.52
CA ALA A 251 -38.31 -20.35 -31.89
C ALA A 251 -39.75 -20.64 -32.29
N LYS A 252 -40.28 -21.86 -31.99
CA LYS A 252 -41.66 -22.26 -32.25
C LYS A 252 -42.68 -21.31 -31.64
N TYR A 253 -42.42 -20.81 -30.44
CA TYR A 253 -43.30 -19.89 -29.69
C TYR A 253 -42.97 -18.41 -29.84
N GLY A 254 -42.03 -18.04 -30.73
CA GLY A 254 -41.65 -16.66 -31.02
C GLY A 254 -40.99 -15.96 -29.82
N MET A 255 -40.30 -16.72 -28.99
CA MET A 255 -39.55 -16.20 -27.85
C MET A 255 -38.08 -16.10 -28.22
N LYS A 256 -37.38 -15.07 -27.73
CA LYS A 256 -35.94 -15.01 -27.86
C LYS A 256 -35.30 -16.03 -26.89
N ALA A 257 -34.50 -16.93 -27.47
CA ALA A 257 -33.66 -17.84 -26.72
C ALA A 257 -32.58 -17.09 -25.95
#